data_f22a49f664fdcf326553f9480357f27e
#
_entry.id   f22a49f664fdcf326553f9480357f27e
#
_cell.length_a   1.000
_cell.length_b   1.000
_cell.length_c   1.000
_cell.angle_alpha   90.00
_cell.angle_beta   90.00
_cell.angle_gamma   90.00
#
_symmetry.space_group_name_H-M   'P 1'
#
loop_
_entity.id
_entity.type
_entity.pdbx_description
1 polymer ?
#
loop_
_entity_poly.entity_id
_entity_poly.type
_entity_poly.pdbx_seq_one_letter_code
_entity_poly.pdbx_strand_id
1 'polypeptide(L)'
;WHFLVLYSREDLSFVSELYVESYIKLAENLNEDERKSIIGMEKMLRDEISSVSFLIILLADKSKSLSWVIDLSLAAENMMLMAHDLGLGSSFIDLTFSRISKYFRKKDLRESFNIPEEIEIFAMIPFGVPEGETKIPHRRSLSEIVHYGRW
;
A
#
# COMPACT_ATOMS: atom_id res chain seq x y z
N TRP A 1 12.34 12.34 1.26
CA TRP A 1 11.79 10.99 1.19
C TRP A 1 12.83 9.95 1.59
N HIS A 2 12.36 8.82 2.16
CA HIS A 2 13.14 7.65 2.49
C HIS A 2 12.37 6.39 2.08
N PHE A 3 13.06 5.31 1.84
CA PHE A 3 12.49 4.02 1.47
C PHE A 3 13.06 2.94 2.37
N LEU A 4 12.18 2.24 3.10
CA LEU A 4 12.54 1.07 3.88
C LEU A 4 12.18 -0.17 3.07
N VAL A 5 13.18 -0.98 2.74
CA VAL A 5 13.02 -2.21 1.95
C VAL A 5 13.07 -3.42 2.86
N LEU A 6 11.98 -4.17 2.90
CA LEU A 6 11.82 -5.40 3.69
C LEU A 6 11.76 -6.60 2.74
N TYR A 7 12.54 -7.62 3.00
CA TYR A 7 12.63 -8.84 2.17
C TYR A 7 12.76 -10.12 3.00
N SER A 8 12.94 -10.04 4.31
CA SER A 8 12.93 -11.22 5.17
C SER A 8 11.48 -11.73 5.33
N ARG A 9 11.29 -13.04 5.40
CA ARG A 9 9.97 -13.62 5.64
C ARG A 9 9.37 -13.22 6.98
N GLU A 10 10.20 -13.01 7.98
CA GLU A 10 9.80 -12.56 9.29
C GLU A 10 9.21 -11.15 9.23
N ASP A 11 9.91 -10.20 8.60
CA ASP A 11 9.45 -8.82 8.45
C ASP A 11 8.17 -8.73 7.62
N LEU A 12 8.10 -9.45 6.50
CA LEU A 12 6.91 -9.50 5.65
C LEU A 12 5.70 -10.08 6.40
N SER A 13 5.90 -11.14 7.20
CA SER A 13 4.85 -11.72 8.03
C SER A 13 4.38 -10.74 9.09
N PHE A 14 5.29 -10.06 9.77
CA PHE A 14 4.96 -9.05 10.77
C PHE A 14 4.12 -7.91 10.18
N VAL A 15 4.53 -7.33 9.05
CA VAL A 15 3.77 -6.26 8.39
C VAL A 15 2.42 -6.76 7.87
N SER A 16 2.36 -7.99 7.37
CA SER A 16 1.13 -8.66 6.96
C SER A 16 0.11 -8.77 8.10
N GLU A 17 0.56 -9.13 9.32
CA GLU A 17 -0.31 -9.17 10.50
C GLU A 17 -0.88 -7.79 10.83
N LEU A 18 -0.05 -6.74 10.86
CA LEU A 18 -0.52 -5.37 11.09
C LEU A 18 -1.56 -4.93 10.06
N TYR A 19 -1.37 -5.33 8.80
CA TYR A 19 -2.26 -5.02 7.70
C TYR A 19 -3.62 -5.72 7.85
N VAL A 20 -3.62 -7.02 8.07
CA VAL A 20 -4.83 -7.82 8.29
C VAL A 20 -5.61 -7.33 9.51
N GLU A 21 -4.95 -7.11 10.64
CA GLU A 21 -5.59 -6.59 11.84
C GLU A 21 -6.27 -5.23 11.63
N SER A 22 -5.67 -4.37 10.78
CA SER A 22 -6.27 -3.07 10.45
C SER A 22 -7.61 -3.22 9.71
N TYR A 23 -7.73 -4.22 8.83
CA TYR A 23 -8.99 -4.57 8.16
C TYR A 23 -10.00 -5.22 9.09
N ILE A 24 -9.56 -6.11 9.98
CA ILE A 24 -10.44 -6.71 11.00
C ILE A 24 -11.05 -5.62 11.90
N LYS A 25 -10.23 -4.68 12.38
CA LYS A 25 -10.70 -3.55 13.17
C LYS A 25 -11.61 -2.59 12.39
N LEU A 26 -11.33 -2.38 11.11
CA LEU A 26 -12.24 -1.64 10.24
C LEU A 26 -13.60 -2.36 10.15
N ALA A 27 -13.59 -3.69 9.97
CA ALA A 27 -14.81 -4.50 9.82
C ALA A 27 -15.72 -4.45 11.06
N GLU A 28 -15.18 -4.26 12.26
CA GLU A 28 -15.96 -4.09 13.49
C GLU A 28 -16.90 -2.85 13.46
N ASN A 29 -16.59 -1.87 12.61
CA ASN A 29 -17.32 -0.61 12.49
C ASN A 29 -18.17 -0.52 11.20
N LEU A 30 -18.40 -1.66 10.53
CA LEU A 30 -19.13 -1.74 9.27
C LEU A 30 -20.45 -2.52 9.46
N ASN A 31 -21.33 -2.43 8.47
CA ASN A 31 -22.52 -3.28 8.42
C ASN A 31 -22.14 -4.75 8.21
N GLU A 32 -23.10 -5.66 8.43
CA GLU A 32 -22.83 -7.10 8.44
C GLU A 32 -22.32 -7.64 7.10
N ASP A 33 -22.81 -7.12 5.97
CA ASP A 33 -22.42 -7.58 4.64
C ASP A 33 -20.97 -7.14 4.31
N GLU A 34 -20.62 -5.90 4.57
CA GLU A 34 -19.26 -5.40 4.41
C GLU A 34 -18.28 -6.15 5.35
N ARG A 35 -18.68 -6.39 6.59
CA ARG A 35 -17.91 -7.16 7.57
C ARG A 35 -17.63 -8.57 7.08
N LYS A 36 -18.65 -9.30 6.61
CA LYS A 36 -18.47 -10.64 6.04
C LYS A 36 -17.55 -10.64 4.84
N SER A 37 -17.66 -9.62 3.99
CA SER A 37 -16.79 -9.46 2.82
C SER A 37 -15.32 -9.33 3.23
N ILE A 38 -15.01 -8.46 4.21
CA ILE A 38 -13.63 -8.27 4.68
C ILE A 38 -13.09 -9.55 5.32
N ILE A 39 -13.88 -10.21 6.20
CA ILE A 39 -13.46 -11.47 6.83
C ILE A 39 -13.21 -12.54 5.77
N GLY A 40 -14.04 -12.61 4.72
CA GLY A 40 -13.85 -13.54 3.60
C GLY A 40 -12.57 -13.29 2.79
N MET A 41 -12.02 -12.08 2.86
CA MET A 41 -10.77 -11.70 2.16
C MET A 41 -9.51 -11.83 3.03
N GLU A 42 -9.61 -12.24 4.30
CA GLU A 42 -8.48 -12.26 5.25
C GLU A 42 -7.24 -12.97 4.68
N LYS A 43 -7.43 -14.16 4.09
CA LYS A 43 -6.32 -14.90 3.47
C LYS A 43 -5.68 -14.12 2.33
N MET A 44 -6.47 -13.51 1.46
CA MET A 44 -5.97 -12.71 0.33
C MET A 44 -5.18 -11.49 0.84
N LEU A 45 -5.70 -10.77 1.84
CA LEU A 45 -5.02 -9.62 2.46
C LEU A 45 -3.68 -10.04 3.09
N ARG A 46 -3.66 -11.21 3.74
CA ARG A 46 -2.45 -11.77 4.33
C ARG A 46 -1.41 -12.10 3.25
N ASP A 47 -1.83 -12.81 2.21
CA ASP A 47 -0.96 -13.24 1.12
C ASP A 47 -0.41 -12.05 0.32
N GLU A 48 -1.17 -10.94 0.22
CA GLU A 48 -0.76 -9.70 -0.48
C GLU A 48 0.57 -9.13 0.02
N ILE A 49 0.94 -9.38 1.28
CA ILE A 49 2.21 -8.92 1.85
C ILE A 49 3.13 -10.09 2.20
N SER A 50 2.62 -11.16 2.81
CA SER A 50 3.48 -12.25 3.31
C SER A 50 4.10 -13.10 2.20
N SER A 51 3.47 -13.18 1.02
CA SER A 51 3.93 -14.04 -0.09
C SER A 51 4.86 -13.34 -1.09
N VAL A 52 4.99 -12.00 -1.03
CA VAL A 52 5.76 -11.23 -2.02
C VAL A 52 7.28 -11.42 -1.90
N SER A 53 8.01 -10.96 -2.91
CA SER A 53 9.48 -11.02 -2.92
C SER A 53 10.09 -9.99 -1.97
N PHE A 54 9.52 -8.78 -1.94
CA PHE A 54 9.91 -7.70 -1.05
C PHE A 54 8.80 -6.64 -0.93
N LEU A 55 8.91 -5.81 0.09
CA LEU A 55 8.01 -4.71 0.38
C LEU A 55 8.81 -3.42 0.51
N ILE A 56 8.35 -2.34 -0.08
CA ILE A 56 8.93 -1.00 0.13
C ILE A 56 7.93 -0.16 0.93
N ILE A 57 8.37 0.36 2.08
CA ILE A 57 7.62 1.34 2.86
C ILE A 57 8.13 2.74 2.49
N LEU A 58 7.19 3.61 2.11
CA LEU A 58 7.47 4.99 1.70
C LEU A 58 7.36 5.91 2.91
N LEU A 59 8.42 6.65 3.16
CA LEU A 59 8.63 7.44 4.35
C LEU A 59 9.00 8.89 3.99
N ALA A 60 8.55 9.86 4.78
CA ALA A 60 8.87 11.28 4.57
C ALA A 60 9.26 12.01 5.84
N ASP A 61 10.29 12.85 5.74
CA ASP A 61 10.50 13.93 6.68
C ASP A 61 9.65 15.14 6.24
N LYS A 62 8.53 15.35 6.92
CA LYS A 62 7.58 16.43 6.60
C LYS A 62 8.16 17.84 6.82
N SER A 63 9.24 17.96 7.59
CA SER A 63 9.92 19.24 7.79
C SER A 63 10.71 19.69 6.57
N LYS A 64 11.02 18.79 5.65
CA LYS A 64 11.87 19.05 4.46
C LYS A 64 11.07 19.41 3.21
N SER A 65 9.79 19.04 3.13
CA SER A 65 8.94 19.30 1.96
C SER A 65 7.49 19.44 2.36
N LEU A 66 6.83 20.52 1.94
CA LEU A 66 5.37 20.67 2.04
C LEU A 66 4.64 19.77 1.04
N SER A 67 5.32 19.36 -0.03
CA SER A 67 4.79 18.51 -1.09
C SER A 67 5.12 17.04 -0.89
N TRP A 68 5.52 16.62 0.29
CA TRP A 68 5.99 15.26 0.57
C TRP A 68 5.04 14.15 0.10
N VAL A 69 3.72 14.37 0.15
CA VAL A 69 2.72 13.43 -0.36
C VAL A 69 2.82 13.29 -1.87
N ILE A 70 2.95 14.42 -2.58
CA ILE A 70 3.10 14.45 -4.05
C ILE A 70 4.41 13.77 -4.44
N ASP A 71 5.51 14.13 -3.76
CA ASP A 71 6.84 13.58 -4.02
C ASP A 71 6.84 12.05 -3.89
N LEU A 72 6.25 11.52 -2.80
CA LEU A 72 6.16 10.08 -2.58
C LEU A 72 5.17 9.39 -3.51
N SER A 73 4.08 10.05 -3.92
CA SER A 73 3.14 9.48 -4.90
C SER A 73 3.78 9.34 -6.27
N LEU A 74 4.55 10.34 -6.71
CA LEU A 74 5.32 10.27 -7.97
C LEU A 74 6.42 9.20 -7.91
N ALA A 75 7.10 9.07 -6.77
CA ALA A 75 8.09 8.01 -6.58
C ALA A 75 7.43 6.61 -6.62
N ALA A 76 6.27 6.45 -5.98
CA ALA A 76 5.51 5.22 -6.00
C ALA A 76 5.11 4.81 -7.42
N GLU A 77 4.54 5.74 -8.20
CA GLU A 77 4.17 5.49 -9.60
C GLU A 77 5.36 5.04 -10.44
N ASN A 78 6.50 5.72 -10.33
CA ASN A 78 7.72 5.34 -11.03
C ASN A 78 8.20 3.94 -10.66
N MET A 79 8.13 3.55 -9.36
CA MET A 79 8.49 2.21 -8.91
C MET A 79 7.56 1.16 -9.49
N MET A 80 6.25 1.41 -9.50
CA MET A 80 5.25 0.47 -10.01
C MET A 80 5.34 0.31 -11.53
N LEU A 81 5.62 1.38 -12.27
CA LEU A 81 5.86 1.33 -13.71
C LEU A 81 7.13 0.53 -14.04
N MET A 82 8.22 0.78 -13.30
CA MET A 82 9.45 0.00 -13.46
C MET A 82 9.25 -1.47 -13.10
N ALA A 83 8.51 -1.76 -12.04
CA ALA A 83 8.16 -3.14 -11.67
C ALA A 83 7.41 -3.86 -12.80
N HIS A 84 6.44 -3.20 -13.41
CA HIS A 84 5.69 -3.73 -14.56
C HIS A 84 6.62 -4.03 -15.75
N ASP A 85 7.53 -3.12 -16.09
CA ASP A 85 8.53 -3.30 -17.16
C ASP A 85 9.45 -4.50 -16.89
N LEU A 86 9.76 -4.76 -15.62
CA LEU A 86 10.56 -5.90 -15.17
C LEU A 86 9.75 -7.21 -15.01
N GLY A 87 8.45 -7.21 -15.34
CA GLY A 87 7.57 -8.37 -15.20
C GLY A 87 7.15 -8.67 -13.76
N LEU A 88 7.27 -7.70 -12.85
CA LEU A 88 6.81 -7.81 -11.46
C LEU A 88 5.40 -7.25 -11.30
N GLY A 89 4.62 -7.88 -10.42
CA GLY A 89 3.38 -7.33 -9.88
C GLY A 89 3.67 -6.39 -8.71
N SER A 90 2.80 -5.37 -8.54
CA SER A 90 2.86 -4.45 -7.41
C SER A 90 1.47 -3.93 -7.05
N SER A 91 1.29 -3.50 -5.80
CA SER A 91 0.05 -2.92 -5.29
C SER A 91 0.37 -1.70 -4.42
N PHE A 92 -0.39 -0.61 -4.57
CA PHE A 92 -0.21 0.57 -3.72
C PHE A 92 -1.15 0.50 -2.51
N ILE A 93 -0.58 0.42 -1.32
CA ILE A 93 -1.32 0.35 -0.05
C ILE A 93 -1.15 1.66 0.71
N ASP A 94 -2.19 2.49 0.68
CA ASP A 94 -2.22 3.77 1.38
C ASP A 94 -2.42 3.57 2.89
N LEU A 95 -1.46 4.05 3.69
CA LEU A 95 -1.48 4.01 5.15
C LEU A 95 -1.84 5.38 5.78
N THR A 96 -2.17 6.38 4.97
CA THR A 96 -2.39 7.76 5.46
C THR A 96 -3.82 8.25 5.26
N PHE A 97 -4.42 8.01 4.10
CA PHE A 97 -5.73 8.55 3.74
C PHE A 97 -6.80 7.47 3.52
N SER A 98 -6.42 6.20 3.51
CA SER A 98 -7.35 5.08 3.32
C SER A 98 -8.23 4.81 4.56
N ARG A 99 -9.27 4.00 4.36
CA ARG A 99 -10.18 3.59 5.46
C ARG A 99 -9.46 2.86 6.60
N ILE A 100 -8.35 2.17 6.32
CA ILE A 100 -7.57 1.42 7.31
C ILE A 100 -6.57 2.29 8.06
N SER A 101 -6.27 3.51 7.59
CA SER A 101 -5.19 4.35 8.12
C SER A 101 -5.27 4.60 9.64
N LYS A 102 -6.48 4.76 10.17
CA LYS A 102 -6.71 4.97 11.61
C LYS A 102 -6.60 3.70 12.46
N TYR A 103 -6.62 2.53 11.84
CA TYR A 103 -6.54 1.23 12.51
C TYR A 103 -5.18 0.56 12.36
N PHE A 104 -4.41 0.97 11.32
CA PHE A 104 -3.06 0.46 11.09
C PHE A 104 -2.12 0.95 12.19
N ARG A 105 -1.48 0.03 12.89
CA ARG A 105 -0.61 0.32 14.04
C ARG A 105 0.77 0.82 13.61
N LYS A 106 0.82 2.07 13.09
CA LYS A 106 2.07 2.72 12.66
C LYS A 106 3.12 2.76 13.79
N LYS A 107 2.69 2.81 15.06
CA LYS A 107 3.58 2.78 16.21
C LYS A 107 4.39 1.49 16.27
N ASP A 108 3.72 0.35 16.14
CA ASP A 108 4.37 -0.96 16.18
C ASP A 108 5.34 -1.15 15.01
N LEU A 109 4.94 -0.69 13.81
CA LEU A 109 5.83 -0.68 12.65
C LEU A 109 7.09 0.18 12.91
N ARG A 110 6.89 1.34 13.52
CA ARG A 110 7.96 2.29 13.86
C ARG A 110 8.94 1.68 14.86
N GLU A 111 8.43 1.08 15.92
CA GLU A 111 9.24 0.43 16.96
C GLU A 111 10.03 -0.76 16.41
N SER A 112 9.39 -1.62 15.59
CA SER A 112 10.03 -2.81 15.03
C SER A 112 11.17 -2.49 14.06
N PHE A 113 11.06 -1.40 13.30
CA PHE A 113 12.04 -1.03 12.28
C PHE A 113 12.87 0.21 12.63
N ASN A 114 12.81 0.69 13.87
CA ASN A 114 13.54 1.88 14.36
C ASN A 114 13.30 3.11 13.48
N ILE A 115 12.07 3.33 13.01
CA ILE A 115 11.69 4.51 12.23
C ILE A 115 11.55 5.69 13.19
N PRO A 116 12.30 6.81 13.01
CA PRO A 116 12.22 7.96 13.88
C PRO A 116 10.82 8.58 13.94
N GLU A 117 10.45 9.16 15.09
CA GLU A 117 9.11 9.75 15.32
C GLU A 117 8.75 10.86 14.33
N GLU A 118 9.74 11.66 13.93
CA GLU A 118 9.58 12.77 12.96
C GLU A 118 9.36 12.30 11.52
N ILE A 119 9.64 11.02 11.22
CA ILE A 119 9.47 10.46 9.88
C ILE A 119 8.04 9.94 9.71
N GLU A 120 7.28 10.45 8.76
CA GLU A 120 5.93 9.98 8.46
C GLU A 120 5.97 8.68 7.65
N ILE A 121 5.07 7.75 8.01
CA ILE A 121 4.82 6.53 7.26
C ILE A 121 3.64 6.80 6.32
N PHE A 122 3.90 6.84 5.01
CA PHE A 122 2.92 7.24 4.01
C PHE A 122 2.13 6.05 3.46
N ALA A 123 2.84 5.13 2.83
CA ALA A 123 2.26 4.01 2.10
C ALA A 123 3.24 2.85 2.07
N MET A 124 2.80 1.70 1.59
CA MET A 124 3.67 0.56 1.31
C MET A 124 3.33 -0.05 -0.05
N ILE A 125 4.35 -0.62 -0.70
CA ILE A 125 4.21 -1.26 -2.01
C ILE A 125 4.83 -2.65 -1.94
N PRO A 126 4.03 -3.73 -1.90
CA PRO A 126 4.51 -5.08 -2.10
C PRO A 126 4.87 -5.32 -3.57
N PHE A 127 5.95 -6.07 -3.79
CA PHE A 127 6.44 -6.47 -5.11
C PHE A 127 6.65 -7.98 -5.17
N GLY A 128 6.11 -8.63 -6.19
CA GLY A 128 6.24 -10.07 -6.37
C GLY A 128 6.12 -10.51 -7.82
N VAL A 129 6.43 -11.77 -8.07
CA VAL A 129 6.18 -12.39 -9.38
C VAL A 129 4.69 -12.73 -9.47
N PRO A 130 3.95 -12.23 -10.48
CA PRO A 130 2.52 -12.50 -10.58
C PRO A 130 2.25 -13.98 -10.91
N GLU A 131 1.26 -14.56 -10.24
CA GLU A 131 0.74 -15.90 -10.54
C GLU A 131 -0.36 -15.79 -11.58
N GLY A 132 -0.01 -15.90 -12.88
CA GLY A 132 -0.96 -15.88 -13.99
C GLY A 132 -1.27 -14.50 -14.56
N GLU A 133 -2.32 -14.44 -15.39
CA GLU A 133 -2.70 -13.19 -16.06
C GLU A 133 -3.48 -12.25 -15.13
N THR A 134 -3.05 -11.00 -15.10
CA THR A 134 -3.77 -9.93 -14.39
C THR A 134 -5.00 -9.50 -15.20
N LYS A 135 -6.16 -9.43 -14.54
CA LYS A 135 -7.36 -8.85 -15.16
C LYS A 135 -7.16 -7.36 -15.38
N ILE A 136 -7.34 -6.91 -16.62
CA ILE A 136 -7.32 -5.49 -16.94
C ILE A 136 -8.59 -4.86 -16.33
N PRO A 137 -8.46 -3.91 -15.40
CA PRO A 137 -9.62 -3.24 -14.83
C PRO A 137 -10.31 -2.37 -15.88
N HIS A 138 -11.63 -2.26 -15.79
CA HIS A 138 -12.38 -1.35 -16.65
C HIS A 138 -11.89 0.10 -16.47
N ARG A 139 -11.65 0.77 -17.59
CA ARG A 139 -11.28 2.19 -17.65
C ARG A 139 -12.31 2.95 -18.49
N ARG A 140 -12.58 4.19 -18.10
CA ARG A 140 -13.36 5.10 -18.96
C ARG A 140 -12.62 5.36 -20.27
N SER A 141 -13.36 5.63 -21.33
CA SER A 141 -12.76 5.97 -22.62
C SER A 141 -11.97 7.30 -22.50
N LEU A 142 -10.96 7.47 -23.33
CA LEU A 142 -10.19 8.74 -23.36
C LEU A 142 -11.08 9.93 -23.68
N SER A 143 -12.11 9.76 -24.52
CA SER A 143 -13.08 10.81 -24.88
C SER A 143 -13.91 11.31 -23.69
N GLU A 144 -14.03 10.54 -22.62
CA GLU A 144 -14.74 10.93 -21.39
C GLU A 144 -13.87 11.69 -20.41
N ILE A 145 -12.54 11.63 -20.55
CA ILE A 145 -11.58 12.15 -19.55
C ILE A 145 -10.57 13.13 -20.13
N VAL A 146 -10.49 13.25 -21.45
CA VAL A 146 -9.58 14.17 -22.13
C VAL A 146 -10.37 15.25 -22.85
N HIS A 147 -10.12 16.51 -22.51
CA HIS A 147 -10.76 17.67 -23.09
C HIS A 147 -9.72 18.53 -23.81
N TYR A 148 -10.00 18.94 -25.07
CA TYR A 148 -9.08 19.71 -25.90
C TYR A 148 -9.50 21.18 -25.94
N GLY A 149 -8.64 22.04 -25.40
CA GLY A 149 -8.81 23.50 -25.45
C GLY A 149 -9.83 24.07 -24.45
N ARG A 150 -10.89 23.33 -24.11
CA ARG A 150 -11.92 23.71 -23.12
C ARG A 150 -12.59 22.46 -22.54
N TRP A 151 -13.15 22.59 -21.37
CA TRP A 151 -13.97 21.54 -20.72
C TRP A 151 -15.25 21.27 -21.50
#